data_f65a0b585b653da4e020f80f34b768b4
#
_entry.id   f65a0b585b653da4e020f80f34b768b4
#
_cell.length_a   1.000
_cell.length_b   1.000
_cell.length_c   1.000
_cell.angle_alpha   90.00
_cell.angle_beta   90.00
_cell.angle_gamma   90.00
#
_symmetry.space_group_name_H-M   'P 1'
#
loop_
_entity.id
_entity.type
_entity.pdbx_description
1 polymer ?
#
loop_
_entity_poly.entity_id
_entity_poly.type
_entity_poly.pdbx_seq_one_letter_code
_entity_poly.pdbx_strand_id
1 'polypeptide(L)'
;MLDIYNVLDAISEIVYVSDAETHEILYINEAGKKILGDCLGETCYKLFHGKSAECTNCPCLNGEGLSEYIRENVMKEKAYIIKHKDTVWDGKKEYLDIAFDITNTEEIQKRLEQRLDMEHILVSCMVEMHKNKPFEESFTNLLGIIGKYFEADKIFVFSYDEN
;
A
#
# COMPACT_ATOMS: atom_id res chain seq x y z
N MET A 1 16.60 -35.03 -6.51
CA MET A 1 17.10 -33.62 -6.56
C MET A 1 15.88 -32.73 -6.46
N LEU A 2 15.80 -31.84 -5.47
CA LEU A 2 14.67 -30.89 -5.39
C LEU A 2 14.78 -29.96 -6.61
N ASP A 3 13.74 -29.93 -7.42
CA ASP A 3 13.64 -28.97 -8.51
C ASP A 3 13.34 -27.58 -7.91
N ILE A 4 14.23 -26.63 -8.14
CA ILE A 4 14.12 -25.26 -7.60
C ILE A 4 12.81 -24.60 -8.05
N TYR A 5 12.34 -24.87 -9.25
CA TYR A 5 11.10 -24.32 -9.78
C TYR A 5 9.89 -24.78 -8.96
N ASN A 6 9.84 -26.07 -8.58
CA ASN A 6 8.78 -26.58 -7.72
C ASN A 6 8.75 -25.91 -6.33
N VAL A 7 9.93 -25.51 -5.83
CA VAL A 7 10.02 -24.77 -4.56
C VAL A 7 9.50 -23.34 -4.71
N LEU A 8 9.87 -22.68 -5.78
CA LEU A 8 9.41 -21.32 -6.08
C LEU A 8 7.90 -21.27 -6.38
N ASP A 9 7.38 -22.29 -7.07
CA ASP A 9 5.95 -22.42 -7.40
C ASP A 9 5.08 -22.70 -6.16
N ALA A 10 5.67 -23.26 -5.09
CA ALA A 10 4.97 -23.47 -3.82
C ALA A 10 4.84 -22.18 -2.96
N ILE A 11 5.54 -21.10 -3.33
CA ILE A 11 5.46 -19.82 -2.64
C ILE A 11 4.16 -19.10 -3.04
N SER A 12 3.41 -18.60 -2.05
CA SER A 12 2.12 -17.92 -2.25
C SER A 12 2.26 -16.50 -2.79
N GLU A 13 3.40 -15.89 -2.56
CA GLU A 13 3.76 -14.55 -3.03
C GLU A 13 4.21 -14.62 -4.50
N ILE A 14 4.11 -13.50 -5.22
CA ILE A 14 4.62 -13.42 -6.58
C ILE A 14 6.15 -13.45 -6.54
N VAL A 15 6.75 -14.44 -7.19
CA VAL A 15 8.20 -14.55 -7.38
C VAL A 15 8.50 -14.49 -8.86
N TYR A 16 9.39 -13.59 -9.26
CA TYR A 16 9.85 -13.52 -10.64
C TYR A 16 11.34 -13.23 -10.74
N VAL A 17 11.90 -13.63 -11.87
CA VAL A 17 13.30 -13.36 -12.24
C VAL A 17 13.28 -12.60 -13.55
N SER A 18 14.07 -11.53 -13.62
CA SER A 18 14.26 -10.77 -14.85
C SER A 18 15.73 -10.60 -15.20
N ASP A 19 16.00 -10.53 -16.49
CA ASP A 19 17.34 -10.24 -17.02
C ASP A 19 17.74 -8.79 -16.63
N ALA A 20 18.96 -8.62 -16.16
CA ALA A 20 19.44 -7.33 -15.70
C ALA A 20 19.74 -6.32 -16.82
N GLU A 21 19.92 -6.78 -18.07
CA GLU A 21 20.23 -5.95 -19.22
C GLU A 21 19.01 -5.65 -20.07
N THR A 22 18.20 -6.70 -20.36
CA THR A 22 17.02 -6.58 -21.23
C THR A 22 15.74 -6.29 -20.47
N HIS A 23 15.73 -6.51 -19.15
CA HIS A 23 14.56 -6.39 -18.27
C HIS A 23 13.42 -7.36 -18.63
N GLU A 24 13.69 -8.38 -19.43
CA GLU A 24 12.72 -9.41 -19.77
C GLU A 24 12.48 -10.36 -18.60
N ILE A 25 11.24 -10.77 -18.40
CA ILE A 25 10.86 -11.77 -17.39
C ILE A 25 11.30 -13.16 -17.88
N LEU A 26 12.25 -13.75 -17.18
CA LEU A 26 12.80 -15.06 -17.46
C LEU A 26 12.04 -16.17 -16.74
N TYR A 27 11.51 -15.87 -15.56
CA TYR A 27 10.73 -16.78 -14.75
C TYR A 27 9.66 -16.04 -13.97
N ILE A 28 8.53 -16.66 -13.78
CA ILE A 28 7.47 -16.24 -12.87
C ILE A 28 6.81 -17.50 -12.28
N ASN A 29 6.58 -17.49 -10.95
CA ASN A 29 5.97 -18.63 -10.28
C ASN A 29 4.45 -18.74 -10.54
N GLU A 30 3.84 -19.84 -10.11
CA GLU A 30 2.42 -20.11 -10.31
C GLU A 30 1.51 -19.06 -9.64
N ALA A 31 1.92 -18.46 -8.51
CA ALA A 31 1.18 -17.37 -7.88
C ALA A 31 1.16 -16.12 -8.76
N GLY A 32 2.30 -15.80 -9.37
CA GLY A 32 2.41 -14.67 -10.30
C GLY A 32 1.61 -14.90 -11.59
N LYS A 33 1.69 -16.10 -12.18
CA LYS A 33 0.93 -16.45 -13.38
C LYS A 33 -0.59 -16.33 -13.20
N LYS A 34 -1.11 -16.70 -12.03
CA LYS A 34 -2.55 -16.56 -11.71
C LYS A 34 -3.02 -15.10 -11.72
N ILE A 35 -2.14 -14.16 -11.38
CA ILE A 35 -2.48 -12.74 -11.25
C ILE A 35 -2.18 -11.98 -12.55
N LEU A 36 -1.02 -12.25 -13.16
CA LEU A 36 -0.49 -11.50 -14.30
C LEU A 36 -0.66 -12.22 -15.64
N GLY A 37 -0.97 -13.52 -15.61
CA GLY A 37 -0.97 -14.37 -16.79
C GLY A 37 0.43 -14.88 -17.14
N ASP A 38 0.56 -15.50 -18.30
CA ASP A 38 1.85 -15.89 -18.85
C ASP A 38 2.52 -14.64 -19.44
N CYS A 39 3.57 -14.19 -18.78
CA CYS A 39 4.28 -12.95 -19.11
C CYS A 39 5.78 -13.18 -19.37
N LEU A 40 6.19 -14.43 -19.66
CA LEU A 40 7.57 -14.74 -20.04
C LEU A 40 7.97 -13.97 -21.31
N GLY A 41 9.14 -13.35 -21.28
CA GLY A 41 9.66 -12.50 -22.37
C GLY A 41 9.08 -11.10 -22.43
N GLU A 42 8.06 -10.76 -21.63
CA GLU A 42 7.63 -9.36 -21.47
C GLU A 42 8.61 -8.61 -20.58
N THR A 43 8.79 -7.31 -20.82
CA THR A 43 9.68 -6.48 -19.98
C THR A 43 9.00 -6.05 -18.69
N CYS A 44 9.75 -6.02 -17.58
CA CYS A 44 9.22 -5.69 -16.26
C CYS A 44 8.57 -4.29 -16.23
N TYR A 45 9.13 -3.29 -16.91
CA TYR A 45 8.58 -1.93 -16.95
C TYR A 45 7.26 -1.86 -17.72
N LYS A 46 7.05 -2.71 -18.74
CA LYS A 46 5.78 -2.81 -19.45
C LYS A 46 4.73 -3.53 -18.60
N LEU A 47 5.12 -4.68 -18.03
CA LEU A 47 4.23 -5.54 -17.25
C LEU A 47 3.73 -4.85 -15.97
N PHE A 48 4.64 -4.26 -15.19
CA PHE A 48 4.31 -3.70 -13.87
C PHE A 48 3.97 -2.20 -13.90
N HIS A 49 4.39 -1.46 -14.94
CA HIS A 49 4.22 -0.01 -15.00
C HIS A 49 3.45 0.47 -16.21
N GLY A 50 3.14 -0.40 -17.18
CA GLY A 50 2.52 0.00 -18.45
C GLY A 50 3.38 0.97 -19.26
N LYS A 51 4.71 0.99 -19.03
CA LYS A 51 5.63 1.89 -19.71
C LYS A 51 6.17 1.25 -20.98
N SER A 52 6.49 2.07 -21.97
CA SER A 52 7.11 1.65 -23.23
C SER A 52 8.64 1.70 -23.20
N ALA A 53 9.23 2.19 -22.12
CA ALA A 53 10.67 2.34 -21.94
C ALA A 53 11.08 2.06 -20.49
N GLU A 54 12.36 1.81 -20.24
CA GLU A 54 12.95 1.56 -18.96
C GLU A 54 12.62 2.64 -17.91
N CYS A 55 12.56 2.23 -16.64
CA CYS A 55 12.28 3.14 -15.54
C CYS A 55 13.51 4.03 -15.26
N THR A 56 13.36 5.34 -15.37
CA THR A 56 14.45 6.31 -15.10
C THR A 56 15.02 6.23 -13.69
N ASN A 57 14.21 5.81 -12.71
CA ASN A 57 14.60 5.59 -11.32
C ASN A 57 14.24 4.15 -10.93
N CYS A 58 14.76 3.16 -11.66
CA CYS A 58 14.54 1.77 -11.33
C CYS A 58 15.22 1.44 -10.00
N PRO A 59 14.49 0.94 -8.99
CA PRO A 59 15.10 0.53 -7.72
C PRO A 59 16.14 -0.56 -7.91
N CYS A 60 16.00 -1.39 -8.94
CA CYS A 60 16.94 -2.46 -9.29
C CYS A 60 18.31 -1.91 -9.77
N LEU A 61 18.36 -0.68 -10.27
CA LEU A 61 19.61 -0.08 -10.75
C LEU A 61 20.39 0.67 -9.65
N ASN A 62 19.76 0.97 -8.52
CA ASN A 62 20.31 1.85 -7.48
C ASN A 62 20.83 1.09 -6.24
N GLY A 63 20.76 -0.25 -6.22
CA GLY A 63 21.11 -1.04 -5.05
C GLY A 63 22.12 -2.13 -5.33
N GLU A 64 23.25 -2.11 -4.61
CA GLU A 64 24.07 -3.29 -4.40
C GLU A 64 23.44 -4.08 -3.25
N GLY A 65 22.86 -5.28 -3.53
CA GLY A 65 22.37 -6.17 -2.50
C GLY A 65 20.85 -6.23 -2.38
N LEU A 66 20.36 -6.45 -1.16
CA LEU A 66 18.91 -6.56 -0.88
C LEU A 66 18.31 -5.16 -0.78
N SER A 67 17.40 -4.80 -1.68
CA SER A 67 16.58 -3.58 -1.59
C SER A 67 15.11 -3.92 -1.39
N GLU A 68 14.39 -3.01 -0.73
CA GLU A 68 12.96 -3.10 -0.49
C GLU A 68 12.31 -1.81 -0.97
N TYR A 69 11.24 -1.91 -1.73
CA TYR A 69 10.50 -0.75 -2.20
C TYR A 69 9.01 -1.04 -2.32
N ILE A 70 8.21 -0.01 -2.11
CA ILE A 70 6.76 -0.08 -2.25
C ILE A 70 6.39 0.25 -3.69
N ARG A 71 5.49 -0.53 -4.27
CA ARG A 71 4.95 -0.31 -5.60
C ARG A 71 3.44 -0.43 -5.61
N GLU A 72 2.79 0.62 -6.05
CA GLU A 72 1.36 0.58 -6.37
C GLU A 72 1.18 0.07 -7.80
N ASN A 73 0.43 -1.00 -7.97
CA ASN A 73 0.10 -1.50 -9.28
C ASN A 73 -1.16 -0.80 -9.81
N VAL A 74 -0.95 0.21 -10.63
CA VAL A 74 -2.02 1.03 -11.24
C VAL A 74 -3.04 0.18 -12.04
N MET A 75 -2.63 -0.97 -12.57
CA MET A 75 -3.52 -1.82 -13.39
C MET A 75 -4.55 -2.61 -12.59
N LYS A 76 -4.30 -2.87 -11.30
CA LYS A 76 -5.19 -3.71 -10.45
C LYS A 76 -5.53 -3.07 -9.12
N GLU A 77 -5.24 -1.79 -8.93
CA GLU A 77 -5.50 -1.06 -7.67
C GLU A 77 -4.94 -1.78 -6.44
N LYS A 78 -3.77 -2.41 -6.60
CA LYS A 78 -3.10 -3.17 -5.55
C LYS A 78 -1.76 -2.55 -5.20
N ALA A 79 -1.44 -2.60 -3.89
CA ALA A 79 -0.14 -2.19 -3.37
C ALA A 79 0.71 -3.42 -3.04
N TYR A 80 1.98 -3.37 -3.41
CA TYR A 80 2.95 -4.42 -3.16
C TYR A 80 4.22 -3.87 -2.53
N ILE A 81 4.74 -4.59 -1.53
CA ILE A 81 6.14 -4.44 -1.14
C ILE A 81 6.95 -5.42 -1.97
N ILE A 82 7.95 -4.92 -2.69
CA ILE A 82 8.83 -5.75 -3.51
C ILE A 82 10.20 -5.81 -2.85
N LYS A 83 10.65 -7.04 -2.57
CA LYS A 83 12.03 -7.31 -2.12
C LYS A 83 12.83 -7.76 -3.32
N HIS A 84 13.86 -6.99 -3.61
CA HIS A 84 14.74 -7.15 -4.75
C HIS A 84 16.10 -7.68 -4.32
N LYS A 85 16.67 -8.59 -5.11
CA LYS A 85 18.04 -9.08 -4.93
C LYS A 85 18.71 -9.35 -6.26
N ASP A 86 19.93 -8.81 -6.41
CA ASP A 86 20.83 -9.20 -7.48
C ASP A 86 21.22 -10.68 -7.32
N THR A 87 21.16 -11.44 -8.39
CA THR A 87 21.56 -12.83 -8.44
C THR A 87 22.38 -13.13 -9.69
N VAL A 88 23.00 -14.30 -9.73
CA VAL A 88 23.67 -14.81 -10.91
C VAL A 88 23.06 -16.16 -11.24
N TRP A 89 22.46 -16.28 -12.42
CA TRP A 89 21.87 -17.52 -12.92
C TRP A 89 22.53 -17.87 -14.26
N ASP A 90 23.03 -19.07 -14.38
CA ASP A 90 23.79 -19.55 -15.55
C ASP A 90 24.92 -18.58 -16.01
N GLY A 91 25.57 -17.90 -15.05
CA GLY A 91 26.66 -16.99 -15.30
C GLY A 91 26.27 -15.60 -15.76
N LYS A 92 24.97 -15.30 -15.85
CA LYS A 92 24.42 -13.97 -16.15
C LYS A 92 23.93 -13.28 -14.91
N LYS A 93 24.05 -11.94 -14.90
CA LYS A 93 23.43 -11.12 -13.85
C LYS A 93 21.93 -11.03 -14.09
N GLU A 94 21.17 -11.34 -13.05
CA GLU A 94 19.72 -11.33 -13.08
C GLU A 94 19.17 -10.70 -11.80
N TYR A 95 17.90 -10.34 -11.81
CA TYR A 95 17.18 -9.78 -10.69
C TYR A 95 16.12 -10.77 -10.21
N LEU A 96 16.20 -11.13 -8.92
CA LEU A 96 15.17 -11.91 -8.22
C LEU A 96 14.31 -10.94 -7.41
N ASP A 97 13.03 -10.94 -7.68
CA ASP A 97 12.03 -10.11 -7.02
C ASP A 97 10.94 -10.96 -6.38
N ILE A 98 10.56 -10.59 -5.15
CA ILE A 98 9.43 -11.16 -4.44
C ILE A 98 8.47 -10.03 -4.09
N ALA A 99 7.22 -10.13 -4.56
CA ALA A 99 6.21 -9.12 -4.34
C ALA A 99 5.15 -9.61 -3.33
N PHE A 100 5.04 -8.90 -2.20
CA PHE A 100 4.09 -9.13 -1.13
C PHE A 100 2.90 -8.20 -1.31
N ASP A 101 1.69 -8.75 -1.46
CA ASP A 101 0.45 -7.95 -1.53
C ASP A 101 0.14 -7.35 -0.16
N ILE A 102 0.19 -6.02 -0.05
CA ILE A 102 -0.11 -5.26 1.16
C ILE A 102 -1.43 -4.47 1.07
N THR A 103 -2.22 -4.67 0.04
CA THR A 103 -3.45 -3.91 -0.21
C THR A 103 -4.39 -3.93 1.00
N ASN A 104 -4.63 -5.11 1.55
CA ASN A 104 -5.48 -5.23 2.74
C ASN A 104 -4.86 -4.60 3.99
N THR A 105 -3.54 -4.59 4.10
CA THR A 105 -2.82 -4.02 5.25
C THR A 105 -2.98 -2.51 5.28
N GLU A 106 -2.86 -1.84 4.14
CA GLU A 106 -3.09 -0.40 4.02
C GLU A 106 -4.53 -0.01 4.34
N GLU A 107 -5.51 -0.77 3.86
CA GLU A 107 -6.92 -0.54 4.22
C GLU A 107 -7.18 -0.70 5.72
N ILE A 108 -6.61 -1.74 6.34
CA ILE A 108 -6.73 -1.99 7.78
C ILE A 108 -6.06 -0.87 8.56
N GLN A 109 -4.86 -0.46 8.15
CA GLN A 109 -4.14 0.64 8.79
C GLN A 109 -4.93 1.94 8.72
N LYS A 110 -5.44 2.31 7.55
CA LYS A 110 -6.26 3.49 7.35
C LYS A 110 -7.54 3.47 8.21
N ARG A 111 -8.21 2.33 8.30
CA ARG A 111 -9.39 2.15 9.17
C ARG A 111 -9.03 2.31 10.64
N LEU A 112 -7.85 1.80 11.06
CA LEU A 112 -7.39 1.93 12.43
C LEU A 112 -7.06 3.38 12.78
N GLU A 113 -6.40 4.11 11.90
CA GLU A 113 -6.12 5.54 12.04
C GLU A 113 -7.43 6.34 12.17
N GLN A 114 -8.39 6.13 11.29
CA GLN A 114 -9.70 6.78 11.36
C GLN A 114 -10.44 6.48 12.68
N ARG A 115 -10.31 5.26 13.18
CA ARG A 115 -10.91 4.87 14.46
C ARG A 115 -10.26 5.58 15.65
N LEU A 116 -8.92 5.65 15.66
CA LEU A 116 -8.17 6.38 16.68
C LEU A 116 -8.53 7.86 16.68
N ASP A 117 -8.63 8.50 15.53
CA ASP A 117 -9.05 9.88 15.40
C ASP A 117 -10.46 10.10 15.95
N MET A 118 -11.39 9.20 15.67
CA MET A 118 -12.74 9.24 16.22
C MET A 118 -12.74 9.10 17.74
N GLU A 119 -11.96 8.18 18.30
CA GLU A 119 -11.83 8.00 19.75
C GLU A 119 -11.26 9.26 20.42
N HIS A 120 -10.25 9.89 19.81
CA HIS A 120 -9.68 11.17 20.30
C HIS A 120 -10.71 12.28 20.34
N ILE A 121 -11.58 12.37 19.35
CA ILE A 121 -12.64 13.36 19.32
C ILE A 121 -13.68 13.11 20.41
N LEU A 122 -14.12 11.87 20.56
CA LEU A 122 -15.07 11.50 21.60
C LEU A 122 -14.52 11.85 22.98
N VAL A 123 -13.25 11.53 23.25
CA VAL A 123 -12.58 11.88 24.52
C VAL A 123 -12.53 13.42 24.67
N SER A 124 -12.17 14.15 23.62
CA SER A 124 -12.12 15.60 23.65
C SER A 124 -13.48 16.22 23.94
N CYS A 125 -14.54 15.68 23.33
CA CYS A 125 -15.92 16.09 23.61
C CYS A 125 -16.31 15.78 25.06
N MET A 126 -16.01 14.59 25.57
CA MET A 126 -16.30 14.21 26.95
C MET A 126 -15.56 15.13 27.95
N VAL A 127 -14.29 15.43 27.71
CA VAL A 127 -13.50 16.33 28.55
C VAL A 127 -14.11 17.73 28.55
N GLU A 128 -14.56 18.24 27.38
CA GLU A 128 -15.20 19.56 27.31
C GLU A 128 -16.52 19.59 28.09
N MET A 129 -17.33 18.53 28.00
CA MET A 129 -18.59 18.42 28.74
C MET A 129 -18.40 18.32 30.26
N HIS A 130 -17.26 17.81 30.74
CA HIS A 130 -16.97 17.70 32.16
C HIS A 130 -16.32 18.97 32.76
N LYS A 131 -15.99 19.97 31.95
CA LYS A 131 -15.55 21.27 32.45
C LYS A 131 -16.72 21.99 33.13
N ASN A 132 -16.44 22.57 34.30
CA ASN A 132 -17.44 23.27 35.06
C ASN A 132 -17.69 24.68 34.43
N LYS A 133 -18.29 24.71 33.27
CA LYS A 133 -18.57 25.88 32.45
C LYS A 133 -20.07 26.03 32.15
N PRO A 134 -20.55 27.22 31.81
CA PRO A 134 -21.93 27.39 31.31
C PRO A 134 -22.19 26.49 30.09
N PHE A 135 -23.39 25.98 30.01
CA PHE A 135 -23.80 25.03 28.93
C PHE A 135 -23.53 25.59 27.54
N GLU A 136 -23.88 26.85 27.30
CA GLU A 136 -23.69 27.54 25.99
C GLU A 136 -22.21 27.57 25.56
N GLU A 137 -21.30 27.84 26.52
CA GLU A 137 -19.87 27.88 26.25
C GLU A 137 -19.34 26.48 25.92
N SER A 138 -19.71 25.50 26.75
CA SER A 138 -19.31 24.08 26.50
C SER A 138 -19.85 23.57 25.16
N PHE A 139 -21.08 23.90 24.82
CA PHE A 139 -21.73 23.51 23.59
C PHE A 139 -21.07 24.15 22.37
N THR A 140 -20.72 25.42 22.41
CA THR A 140 -20.01 26.12 21.35
C THR A 140 -18.63 25.50 21.12
N ASN A 141 -17.91 25.16 22.18
CA ASN A 141 -16.62 24.50 22.08
C ASN A 141 -16.72 23.09 21.49
N LEU A 142 -17.76 22.34 21.86
CA LEU A 142 -18.08 21.03 21.27
C LEU A 142 -18.29 21.12 19.76
N LEU A 143 -19.12 22.06 19.32
CA LEU A 143 -19.33 22.30 17.89
C LEU A 143 -18.03 22.68 17.18
N GLY A 144 -17.16 23.45 17.83
CA GLY A 144 -15.83 23.78 17.30
C GLY A 144 -14.93 22.56 17.12
N ILE A 145 -14.93 21.63 18.09
CA ILE A 145 -14.16 20.38 18.02
C ILE A 145 -14.66 19.51 16.86
N ILE A 146 -15.99 19.33 16.77
CA ILE A 146 -16.63 18.53 15.71
C ILE A 146 -16.40 19.15 14.34
N GLY A 147 -16.61 20.49 14.22
CA GLY A 147 -16.43 21.21 12.97
C GLY A 147 -15.02 21.14 12.42
N LYS A 148 -14.03 21.25 13.30
CA LYS A 148 -12.62 21.13 12.92
C LYS A 148 -12.28 19.73 12.41
N TYR A 149 -12.86 18.73 13.01
CA TYR A 149 -12.62 17.34 12.58
C TYR A 149 -13.20 17.03 11.20
N PHE A 150 -14.43 17.50 10.96
CA PHE A 150 -15.10 17.28 9.68
C PHE A 150 -14.72 18.33 8.63
N GLU A 151 -13.76 19.21 8.93
CA GLU A 151 -13.38 20.34 8.06
C GLU A 151 -14.60 21.15 7.59
N ALA A 152 -15.60 21.27 8.48
CA ALA A 152 -16.87 21.90 8.15
C ALA A 152 -16.78 23.44 8.25
N ASP A 153 -17.12 24.13 7.18
CA ASP A 153 -17.19 25.60 7.16
C ASP A 153 -18.31 26.15 8.06
N LYS A 154 -19.37 25.37 8.24
CA LYS A 154 -20.55 25.78 9.03
C LYS A 154 -21.20 24.57 9.69
N ILE A 155 -21.64 24.76 10.93
CA ILE A 155 -22.45 23.80 11.68
C ILE A 155 -23.77 24.50 12.07
N PHE A 156 -24.89 23.85 11.83
CA PHE A 156 -26.21 24.34 12.20
C PHE A 156 -26.81 23.46 13.30
N VAL A 157 -27.37 24.10 14.32
CA VAL A 157 -28.09 23.42 15.38
C VAL A 157 -29.51 23.99 15.43
N PHE A 158 -30.48 23.10 15.43
CA PHE A 158 -31.88 23.46 15.50
C PHE A 158 -32.44 22.99 16.85
N SER A 159 -33.08 23.89 17.59
CA SER A 159 -33.87 23.55 18.77
C SER A 159 -35.35 23.55 18.43
N TYR A 160 -36.08 22.60 18.95
CA TYR A 160 -37.52 22.56 18.84
C TYR A 160 -38.09 22.78 20.23
N ASP A 161 -38.95 23.80 20.38
CA ASP A 161 -39.77 23.97 21.58
C ASP A 161 -41.02 23.11 21.43
N GLU A 162 -41.20 22.13 22.31
CA GLU A 162 -42.48 21.43 22.45
C GLU A 162 -43.50 22.36 23.12
N ASN A 163 -44.44 22.93 22.34
CA ASN A 163 -45.64 23.59 22.84
C ASN A 163 -46.73 22.60 23.14
#